data_ce1cb76d18e3705cc15949f4915c578f
#
_entry.id   ce1cb76d18e3705cc15949f4915c578f
#
_cell.length_a   1.000
_cell.length_b   1.000
_cell.length_c   1.000
_cell.angle_alpha   90.00
_cell.angle_beta   90.00
_cell.angle_gamma   90.00
#
_symmetry.space_group_name_H-M   'P 1'
#
loop_
_entity.id
_entity.type
_entity.pdbx_description
1 polymer ?
#
loop_
_entity_poly.entity_id
_entity_poly.type
_entity_poly.pdbx_seq_one_letter_code
_entity_poly.pdbx_strand_id
1 'polypeptide(L)'
;MKRNSFRNLLRTLAGSGIIAACLCSCGPRHNTLTEAQIAEGWQLLFDGKSLDQWKDFNGDSLTQPWHVVDGCIQAKGGGSDLRGYIVTKKQYENFILDWDWKLSPGGNSGMLYHVVENPYFKVPYV
;
A
#
# COMPACT_ATOMS: atom_id res chain seq x y z
N MET A 1 22.11 8.15 -23.64
CA MET A 1 22.51 6.78 -23.32
C MET A 1 21.75 5.83 -24.23
N LYS A 2 22.45 5.13 -25.15
CA LYS A 2 21.84 4.35 -26.26
C LYS A 2 21.39 2.98 -25.73
N ARG A 3 20.13 2.61 -25.98
CA ARG A 3 19.61 1.26 -25.75
C ARG A 3 19.92 0.40 -26.97
N ASN A 4 20.69 -0.67 -26.77
CA ASN A 4 20.92 -1.67 -27.79
C ASN A 4 19.81 -2.70 -27.80
N SER A 5 19.16 -2.82 -28.95
CA SER A 5 18.16 -3.85 -29.25
C SER A 5 18.88 -5.06 -29.86
N PHE A 6 18.78 -6.22 -29.21
CA PHE A 6 19.20 -7.49 -29.85
C PHE A 6 17.97 -8.16 -30.45
N ARG A 7 17.99 -8.26 -31.76
CA ARG A 7 17.03 -9.06 -32.55
C ARG A 7 17.59 -10.47 -32.67
N ASN A 8 16.93 -11.45 -32.08
CA ASN A 8 17.20 -12.85 -32.35
C ASN A 8 16.16 -13.40 -33.34
N LEU A 9 16.69 -13.91 -34.43
CA LEU A 9 15.98 -14.54 -35.54
C LEU A 9 15.54 -15.94 -35.11
N LEU A 10 14.25 -16.25 -35.16
CA LEU A 10 13.75 -17.60 -34.89
C LEU A 10 13.28 -18.22 -36.20
N ARG A 11 13.81 -19.44 -36.48
CA ARG A 11 13.44 -20.29 -37.61
C ARG A 11 12.07 -20.94 -37.36
N THR A 12 11.26 -20.94 -38.39
CA THR A 12 9.98 -21.64 -38.49
C THR A 12 10.11 -23.15 -38.41
N LEU A 13 9.35 -23.79 -37.54
CA LEU A 13 8.88 -25.16 -37.73
C LEU A 13 7.35 -25.16 -37.57
N ALA A 14 6.71 -25.69 -38.61
CA ALA A 14 5.26 -25.82 -38.72
C ALA A 14 4.76 -26.87 -37.71
N GLY A 15 3.81 -26.51 -36.89
CA GLY A 15 3.05 -27.39 -36.07
C GLY A 15 1.83 -26.63 -35.53
N SER A 16 0.64 -26.99 -36.06
CA SER A 16 -0.63 -26.38 -35.66
C SER A 16 -0.94 -26.75 -34.22
N GLY A 17 -0.61 -25.86 -33.31
CA GLY A 17 -1.08 -25.87 -31.93
C GLY A 17 -1.50 -24.44 -31.60
N ILE A 18 -2.80 -24.23 -31.38
CA ILE A 18 -3.31 -22.97 -30.84
C ILE A 18 -2.84 -22.88 -29.39
N ILE A 19 -1.69 -22.26 -29.18
CA ILE A 19 -1.27 -21.84 -27.85
C ILE A 19 -2.06 -20.56 -27.57
N ALA A 20 -3.13 -20.68 -26.81
CA ALA A 20 -3.76 -19.53 -26.17
C ALA A 20 -2.73 -18.94 -25.22
N ALA A 21 -1.98 -17.94 -25.73
CA ALA A 21 -1.15 -17.10 -24.88
C ALA A 21 -2.09 -16.32 -23.96
N CYS A 22 -2.27 -16.82 -22.74
CA CYS A 22 -2.76 -16.02 -21.64
C CYS A 22 -1.76 -14.87 -21.45
N LEU A 23 -2.05 -13.75 -22.08
CA LEU A 23 -1.42 -12.48 -21.73
C LEU A 23 -1.93 -12.14 -20.32
N CYS A 24 -1.30 -12.72 -19.31
CA CYS A 24 -1.41 -12.22 -17.97
C CYS A 24 -0.82 -10.81 -18.03
N SER A 25 -1.72 -9.82 -18.10
CA SER A 25 -1.40 -8.42 -17.86
C SER A 25 -0.94 -8.34 -16.40
N CYS A 26 0.36 -8.55 -16.19
CA CYS A 26 0.98 -8.42 -14.87
C CYS A 26 1.30 -6.94 -14.66
N GLY A 27 0.24 -6.13 -14.50
CA GLY A 27 0.38 -4.81 -13.91
C GLY A 27 0.74 -4.96 -12.43
N PRO A 28 1.33 -3.92 -11.80
CA PRO A 28 1.63 -3.94 -10.38
C PRO A 28 0.33 -4.22 -9.62
N ARG A 29 0.31 -5.31 -8.88
CA ARG A 29 -0.82 -5.67 -8.02
C ARG A 29 -0.62 -4.98 -6.68
N HIS A 30 -1.36 -3.91 -6.45
CA HIS A 30 -1.40 -3.27 -5.14
C HIS A 30 -2.12 -4.16 -4.12
N ASN A 31 -1.78 -4.01 -2.86
CA ASN A 31 -2.41 -4.70 -1.72
C ASN A 31 -2.39 -6.23 -1.83
N THR A 32 -1.37 -6.79 -2.46
CA THR A 32 -1.15 -8.24 -2.55
C THR A 32 0.34 -8.54 -2.42
N LEU A 33 0.67 -9.68 -1.82
CA LEU A 33 2.04 -10.17 -1.74
C LEU A 33 2.23 -11.31 -2.74
N THR A 34 3.40 -11.36 -3.33
CA THR A 34 3.86 -12.53 -4.07
C THR A 34 4.29 -13.64 -3.12
N GLU A 35 4.37 -14.86 -3.60
CA GLU A 35 4.89 -15.99 -2.81
C GLU A 35 6.31 -15.73 -2.28
N ALA A 36 7.16 -15.09 -3.08
CA ALA A 36 8.50 -14.71 -2.67
C ALA A 36 8.49 -13.72 -1.49
N GLN A 37 7.65 -12.68 -1.57
CA GLN A 37 7.51 -11.71 -0.49
C GLN A 37 6.98 -12.37 0.80
N ILE A 38 6.02 -13.29 0.68
CA ILE A 38 5.52 -14.05 1.84
C ILE A 38 6.64 -14.87 2.45
N ALA A 39 7.45 -15.55 1.63
CA ALA A 39 8.60 -16.35 2.09
C ALA A 39 9.68 -15.51 2.77
N GLU A 40 9.85 -14.25 2.35
CA GLU A 40 10.74 -13.26 2.97
C GLU A 40 10.18 -12.65 4.26
N GLY A 41 8.93 -12.96 4.62
CA GLY A 41 8.29 -12.48 5.85
C GLY A 41 7.53 -11.16 5.72
N TRP A 42 7.29 -10.67 4.51
CA TRP A 42 6.46 -9.49 4.29
C TRP A 42 5.03 -9.72 4.77
N GLN A 43 4.42 -8.69 5.33
CA GLN A 43 3.04 -8.69 5.79
C GLN A 43 2.31 -7.46 5.25
N LEU A 44 1.08 -7.66 4.78
CA LEU A 44 0.24 -6.53 4.38
C LEU A 44 -0.24 -5.79 5.63
N LEU A 45 -0.04 -4.48 5.66
CA LEU A 45 -0.69 -3.58 6.61
C LEU A 45 -2.10 -3.18 6.15
N PHE A 46 -2.39 -3.40 4.88
CA PHE A 46 -3.68 -3.08 4.27
C PHE A 46 -3.93 -4.00 3.06
N ASP A 47 -5.08 -4.63 3.04
CA ASP A 47 -5.48 -5.60 2.01
C ASP A 47 -6.28 -4.97 0.85
N GLY A 48 -6.44 -3.64 0.85
CA GLY A 48 -7.26 -2.93 -0.12
C GLY A 48 -8.75 -2.91 0.18
N LYS A 49 -9.21 -3.53 1.28
CA LYS A 49 -10.64 -3.73 1.57
C LYS A 49 -11.03 -3.33 2.98
N SER A 50 -10.22 -3.66 3.97
CA SER A 50 -10.54 -3.50 5.39
C SER A 50 -9.50 -2.65 6.11
N LEU A 51 -9.96 -1.88 7.09
CA LEU A 51 -9.12 -1.13 8.02
C LEU A 51 -9.02 -1.84 9.38
N ASP A 52 -9.29 -3.14 9.45
CA ASP A 52 -9.32 -3.91 10.70
C ASP A 52 -7.99 -3.92 11.45
N GLN A 53 -6.87 -3.71 10.75
CA GLN A 53 -5.54 -3.62 11.34
C GLN A 53 -5.18 -2.22 11.88
N TRP A 54 -6.10 -1.26 11.72
CA TRP A 54 -5.90 0.13 12.06
C TRP A 54 -6.85 0.59 13.14
N LYS A 55 -6.45 1.60 13.88
CA LYS A 55 -7.25 2.29 14.89
C LYS A 55 -6.92 3.78 14.89
N ASP A 56 -7.75 4.59 15.50
CA ASP A 56 -7.43 5.98 15.75
C ASP A 56 -6.24 6.09 16.72
N PHE A 57 -5.42 7.10 16.54
CA PHE A 57 -4.39 7.46 17.50
C PHE A 57 -5.02 7.76 18.86
N ASN A 58 -4.52 7.12 19.91
CA ASN A 58 -5.08 7.14 21.26
C ASN A 58 -6.52 6.58 21.38
N GLY A 59 -6.98 5.80 20.43
CA GLY A 59 -8.28 5.15 20.44
C GLY A 59 -8.18 3.64 20.36
N ASP A 60 -9.30 2.95 20.57
CA ASP A 60 -9.39 1.49 20.49
C ASP A 60 -9.99 1.01 19.17
N SER A 61 -10.65 1.89 18.46
CA SER A 61 -11.30 1.61 17.17
C SER A 61 -11.03 2.71 16.18
N LEU A 62 -11.41 2.48 14.94
CA LEU A 62 -11.33 3.46 13.89
C LEU A 62 -12.66 4.20 13.76
N THR A 63 -12.61 5.51 13.84
CA THR A 63 -13.74 6.41 13.63
C THR A 63 -13.54 7.23 12.35
N GLN A 64 -14.40 8.21 12.11
CA GLN A 64 -14.19 9.12 10.97
C GLN A 64 -12.87 9.91 11.13
N PRO A 65 -12.21 10.31 10.04
CA PRO A 65 -12.67 10.36 8.65
C PRO A 65 -11.99 9.35 7.69
N TRP A 66 -11.49 8.24 8.15
CA TRP A 66 -10.76 7.28 7.32
C TRP A 66 -11.67 6.21 6.73
N HIS A 67 -11.50 5.89 5.45
CA HIS A 67 -12.27 4.86 4.76
C HIS A 67 -11.49 4.29 3.58
N VAL A 68 -12.00 3.21 3.02
CA VAL A 68 -11.41 2.57 1.84
C VAL A 68 -12.11 3.07 0.59
N VAL A 69 -11.32 3.56 -0.37
CA VAL A 69 -11.80 3.97 -1.70
C VAL A 69 -10.81 3.47 -2.74
N ASP A 70 -11.29 2.73 -3.72
CA ASP A 70 -10.48 2.20 -4.83
C ASP A 70 -9.20 1.49 -4.36
N GLY A 71 -9.31 0.68 -3.30
CA GLY A 71 -8.18 -0.03 -2.74
C GLY A 71 -7.15 0.85 -2.02
N CYS A 72 -7.50 2.08 -1.69
CA CYS A 72 -6.65 3.00 -0.95
C CYS A 72 -7.25 3.36 0.41
N ILE A 73 -6.42 3.55 1.41
CA ILE A 73 -6.81 4.21 2.66
C ILE A 73 -6.89 5.70 2.38
N GLN A 74 -8.06 6.27 2.48
CA GLN A 74 -8.30 7.67 2.19
C GLN A 74 -8.83 8.41 3.43
N ALA A 75 -8.21 9.54 3.77
CA ALA A 75 -8.80 10.52 4.66
C ALA A 75 -9.85 11.33 3.89
N LYS A 76 -11.09 11.39 4.40
CA LYS A 76 -12.15 12.18 3.80
C LYS A 76 -12.32 13.48 4.57
N GLY A 77 -12.17 14.58 3.85
CA GLY A 77 -12.38 15.91 4.37
C GLY A 77 -11.28 16.87 3.91
N GLY A 78 -11.51 18.15 4.08
CA GLY A 78 -10.58 19.23 3.76
C GLY A 78 -10.62 20.29 4.84
N GLY A 79 -9.49 20.93 5.09
CA GLY A 79 -9.36 22.01 6.04
C GLY A 79 -8.85 21.60 7.42
N SER A 80 -8.94 22.50 8.38
CA SER A 80 -8.38 22.41 9.72
C SER A 80 -9.00 21.32 10.62
N ASP A 81 -10.09 20.72 10.19
CA ASP A 81 -10.86 19.76 11.02
C ASP A 81 -10.43 18.31 10.82
N LEU A 82 -9.51 18.03 9.91
CA LEU A 82 -8.94 16.72 9.72
C LEU A 82 -7.88 16.42 10.80
N ARG A 83 -8.35 16.07 11.96
CA ARG A 83 -7.51 15.67 13.09
C ARG A 83 -7.48 14.16 13.29
N GLY A 84 -7.60 13.41 12.19
CA GLY A 84 -7.55 11.97 12.27
C GLY A 84 -6.18 11.43 11.94
N TYR A 85 -5.47 10.95 12.93
CA TYR A 85 -4.32 10.08 12.73
C TYR A 85 -4.75 8.66 12.99
N ILE A 86 -4.32 7.74 12.13
CA ILE A 86 -4.51 6.31 12.35
C ILE A 86 -3.16 5.66 12.63
N VAL A 87 -3.19 4.64 13.46
CA VAL A 87 -2.02 3.84 13.79
C VAL A 87 -2.33 2.36 13.59
N THR A 88 -1.32 1.57 13.35
CA THR A 88 -1.45 0.12 13.32
C THR A 88 -1.78 -0.41 14.72
N LYS A 89 -2.73 -1.35 14.82
CA LYS A 89 -3.03 -2.03 16.11
C LYS A 89 -1.83 -2.83 16.63
N LYS A 90 -1.07 -3.43 15.69
CA LYS A 90 0.16 -4.15 16.01
C LYS A 90 1.33 -3.18 16.04
N GLN A 91 2.22 -3.36 17.01
CA GLN A 91 3.50 -2.65 17.09
C GLN A 91 4.60 -3.42 16.36
N TYR A 92 5.54 -2.69 15.78
CA TYR A 92 6.69 -3.22 15.04
C TYR A 92 7.95 -2.56 15.57
N GLU A 93 8.98 -3.36 15.83
CA GLU A 93 10.24 -2.86 16.39
C GLU A 93 11.31 -2.67 15.31
N ASN A 94 11.61 -3.74 14.59
CA ASN A 94 12.55 -3.72 13.46
C ASN A 94 11.76 -4.02 12.18
N PHE A 95 11.70 -3.09 11.27
CA PHE A 95 10.87 -3.24 10.08
C PHE A 95 11.44 -2.53 8.85
N ILE A 96 11.04 -3.00 7.71
CA ILE A 96 11.10 -2.29 6.43
C ILE A 96 9.66 -1.99 6.07
N LEU A 97 9.36 -0.74 5.76
CA LEU A 97 8.04 -0.29 5.34
C LEU A 97 8.07 0.15 3.88
N ASP A 98 7.20 -0.42 3.09
CA ASP A 98 6.98 -0.04 1.70
C ASP A 98 5.52 0.35 1.51
N TRP A 99 5.27 1.52 0.90
CA TRP A 99 3.91 2.00 0.65
C TRP A 99 3.84 2.92 -0.56
N ASP A 100 2.72 2.84 -1.25
CA ASP A 100 2.33 3.80 -2.27
C ASP A 100 1.48 4.91 -1.66
N TRP A 101 1.62 6.11 -2.19
CA TRP A 101 0.85 7.25 -1.71
C TRP A 101 0.37 8.14 -2.84
N LYS A 102 -0.76 8.81 -2.61
CA LYS A 102 -1.39 9.69 -3.59
C LYS A 102 -1.95 10.93 -2.88
N LEU A 103 -1.63 12.10 -3.40
CA LEU A 103 -2.15 13.37 -2.91
C LEU A 103 -2.99 14.06 -3.99
N SER A 104 -4.04 14.75 -3.56
CA SER A 104 -4.73 15.73 -4.39
C SER A 104 -3.85 16.97 -4.60
N PRO A 105 -4.11 17.78 -5.66
CA PRO A 105 -3.42 19.06 -5.80
C PRO A 105 -3.54 19.92 -4.54
N GLY A 106 -2.41 20.37 -4.01
CA GLY A 106 -2.35 21.13 -2.76
C GLY A 106 -2.57 20.31 -1.48
N GLY A 107 -2.72 18.99 -1.59
CA GLY A 107 -2.85 18.10 -0.44
C GLY A 107 -1.55 17.93 0.32
N ASN A 108 -1.66 17.57 1.60
CA ASN A 108 -0.54 17.21 2.47
C ASN A 108 -0.89 15.94 3.24
N SER A 109 0.05 15.04 3.36
CA SER A 109 -0.04 13.82 4.16
C SER A 109 1.34 13.31 4.50
N GLY A 110 1.45 12.30 5.36
CA GLY A 110 2.72 11.69 5.71
C GLY A 110 2.54 10.37 6.45
N MET A 111 3.65 9.64 6.54
CA MET A 111 3.79 8.44 7.34
C MET A 111 4.69 8.78 8.53
N LEU A 112 4.20 8.51 9.73
CA LEU A 112 4.95 8.68 10.97
C LEU A 112 5.37 7.30 11.48
N TYR A 113 6.55 7.22 12.06
CA TYR A 113 7.05 6.01 12.71
C TYR A 113 7.61 6.36 14.10
N HIS A 114 7.82 5.36 14.95
CA HIS A 114 8.15 5.57 16.37
C HIS A 114 7.10 6.38 17.13
N VAL A 115 5.85 6.26 16.73
CA VAL A 115 4.74 6.98 17.35
C VAL A 115 4.48 6.45 18.74
N VAL A 116 4.47 7.34 19.73
CA VAL A 116 4.10 7.02 21.11
C VAL A 116 2.67 7.49 21.34
N GLU A 117 1.79 6.54 21.69
CA GLU A 117 0.44 6.86 22.10
C GLU A 117 0.42 7.33 23.57
N ASN A 118 -0.14 8.50 23.77
CA ASN A 118 -0.30 9.10 25.09
C ASN A 118 -1.59 9.93 25.10
N PRO A 119 -2.54 9.65 25.99
CA PRO A 119 -3.84 10.32 26.02
C PRO A 119 -3.78 11.83 26.27
N TYR A 120 -2.67 12.33 26.76
CA TYR A 120 -2.47 13.77 26.92
C TYR A 120 -2.11 14.51 25.62
N PHE A 121 -1.69 13.78 24.58
CA PHE A 121 -1.38 14.34 23.29
C PHE A 121 -2.53 14.15 22.31
N LYS A 122 -2.91 15.24 21.66
CA LYS A 122 -3.95 15.21 20.60
C LYS A 122 -3.40 14.85 19.22
N VAL A 123 -2.09 14.86 19.07
CA VAL A 123 -1.35 14.57 17.84
C VAL A 123 -0.21 13.60 18.16
N PRO A 124 0.19 12.75 17.20
CA PRO A 124 1.32 11.86 17.39
C PRO A 124 2.59 12.63 17.72
N TYR A 125 3.33 12.13 18.69
CA TYR A 125 4.67 12.59 19.02
C TYR A 125 5.68 11.53 18.54
N VAL A 126 6.71 11.96 17.84
CA VAL A 126 7.76 11.11 17.25
C VAL A 126 9.14 11.59 17.72
#